data_bbd7afa2c9225c51dfe206eeebf0acaa
#
_entry.id   bbd7afa2c9225c51dfe206eeebf0acaa
#
_cell.length_a   1.000
_cell.length_b   1.000
_cell.length_c   1.000
_cell.angle_alpha   90.00
_cell.angle_beta   90.00
_cell.angle_gamma   90.00
#
_symmetry.space_group_name_H-M   'P 1'
#
loop_
_entity.id
_entity.type
_entity.pdbx_description
1 polymer ?
#
loop_
_entity_poly.entity_id
_entity_poly.type
_entity_poly.pdbx_seq_one_letter_code
_entity_poly.pdbx_strand_id
1 'polypeptide(L)'
;MSVLVDRDTRVVVQGITGHQGTVHAREMRLFGTAVVAGVTPGKAGTEVEGVPVFDSVREAVEATHANASSIFVPAPYARDALLEAVDAGIRLCVVVTEHIPFHDMLVMYHYARSKGARIIGPNCPGIASPGVSKVGIIPNVVFRPGRVGVISRSGTLTYEIVNGIKETGLGQSTCIGLGGDPVVGTSFVDALPLFEADPDTDALVMVGEIGGTAEEDAAEYIRHHFTKPVVAYIAGRSAPPGKRMGHAGAIITRGKGTAQTKVAALEAAGARVARLPYEIPTMVGEAVRSARR
;
A
#
# COMPACT_ATOMS: atom_id res chain seq x y z
N MET A 1 -1.29 -12.73 -13.13
CA MET A 1 -0.10 -12.01 -12.57
C MET A 1 -0.61 -11.14 -11.42
N SER A 2 0.26 -10.57 -10.65
CA SER A 2 -0.09 -9.66 -9.54
C SER A 2 0.84 -8.47 -9.54
N VAL A 3 0.43 -7.38 -8.93
CA VAL A 3 1.21 -6.13 -8.93
C VAL A 3 2.22 -6.17 -7.77
N LEU A 4 3.50 -6.03 -8.05
CA LEU A 4 4.65 -5.89 -7.12
C LEU A 4 4.93 -7.08 -6.18
N VAL A 5 4.00 -7.97 -5.94
CA VAL A 5 4.18 -9.19 -5.13
C VAL A 5 3.70 -10.40 -5.91
N ASP A 6 4.40 -11.51 -5.77
CA ASP A 6 4.13 -12.76 -6.48
C ASP A 6 4.40 -13.99 -5.58
N ARG A 7 4.40 -15.19 -6.16
CA ARG A 7 4.67 -16.44 -5.44
C ARG A 7 6.15 -16.60 -5.05
N ASP A 8 7.04 -15.84 -5.71
CA ASP A 8 8.47 -15.82 -5.44
C ASP A 8 8.86 -14.72 -4.44
N THR A 9 7.88 -13.96 -3.94
CA THR A 9 8.08 -12.94 -2.92
C THR A 9 8.47 -13.59 -1.60
N ARG A 10 9.71 -13.36 -1.16
CA ARG A 10 10.33 -13.88 0.06
C ARG A 10 10.58 -12.72 1.02
N VAL A 11 9.86 -12.70 2.13
CA VAL A 11 9.80 -11.54 3.02
C VAL A 11 10.75 -11.70 4.20
N VAL A 12 11.58 -10.68 4.43
CA VAL A 12 12.25 -10.45 5.72
C VAL A 12 11.43 -9.46 6.53
N VAL A 13 11.23 -9.71 7.82
CA VAL A 13 10.50 -8.84 8.74
C VAL A 13 11.48 -8.14 9.68
N GLN A 14 11.69 -6.84 9.48
CA GLN A 14 12.54 -6.02 10.36
C GLN A 14 11.73 -5.59 11.59
N GLY A 15 12.28 -5.83 12.79
CA GLY A 15 11.57 -5.67 14.06
C GLY A 15 10.67 -6.85 14.42
N ILE A 16 10.97 -8.07 13.94
CA ILE A 16 10.15 -9.27 14.10
C ILE A 16 9.89 -9.63 15.57
N THR A 17 10.82 -9.36 16.47
CA THR A 17 10.70 -9.67 17.90
C THR A 17 9.79 -8.70 18.67
N GLY A 18 9.41 -7.58 18.05
CA GLY A 18 8.42 -6.65 18.58
C GLY A 18 6.99 -7.21 18.41
N HIS A 19 6.06 -6.77 19.26
CA HIS A 19 4.68 -7.25 19.26
C HIS A 19 4.04 -7.21 17.86
N GLN A 20 4.12 -6.08 17.17
CA GLN A 20 3.55 -5.92 15.81
C GLN A 20 4.28 -6.80 14.79
N GLY A 21 5.61 -6.85 14.84
CA GLY A 21 6.41 -7.70 13.95
C GLY A 21 6.04 -9.18 14.08
N THR A 22 5.92 -9.67 15.31
CA THR A 22 5.52 -11.08 15.59
C THR A 22 4.12 -11.38 15.07
N VAL A 23 3.12 -10.55 15.42
CA VAL A 23 1.72 -10.76 15.03
C VAL A 23 1.59 -10.77 13.51
N HIS A 24 2.16 -9.77 12.85
CA HIS A 24 1.99 -9.66 11.40
C HIS A 24 2.87 -10.62 10.59
N ALA A 25 4.01 -11.07 11.12
CA ALA A 25 4.75 -12.18 10.52
C ALA A 25 3.89 -13.45 10.47
N ARG A 26 3.21 -13.79 11.57
CA ARG A 26 2.24 -14.91 11.62
C ARG A 26 1.09 -14.71 10.64
N GLU A 27 0.46 -13.52 10.61
CA GLU A 27 -0.67 -13.23 9.72
C GLU A 27 -0.27 -13.27 8.23
N MET A 28 0.93 -12.83 7.87
CA MET A 28 1.46 -12.97 6.51
C MET A 28 1.65 -14.45 6.14
N ARG A 29 2.20 -15.27 7.04
CA ARG A 29 2.35 -16.72 6.81
C ARG A 29 1.00 -17.42 6.66
N LEU A 30 0.01 -17.09 7.49
CA LEU A 30 -1.35 -17.61 7.37
C LEU A 30 -2.03 -17.23 6.06
N PHE A 31 -1.65 -16.09 5.48
CA PHE A 31 -2.10 -15.66 4.14
C PHE A 31 -1.44 -16.46 3.01
N GLY A 32 -0.34 -17.14 3.28
CA GLY A 32 0.44 -17.88 2.29
C GLY A 32 1.74 -17.19 1.85
N THR A 33 2.12 -16.09 2.50
CA THR A 33 3.38 -15.38 2.20
C THR A 33 4.58 -16.17 2.73
N ALA A 34 5.63 -16.28 1.94
CA ALA A 34 6.91 -16.84 2.36
C ALA A 34 7.68 -15.83 3.25
N VAL A 35 7.35 -15.76 4.55
CA VAL A 35 8.16 -15.04 5.54
C VAL A 35 9.34 -15.93 5.89
N VAL A 36 10.53 -15.60 5.38
CA VAL A 36 11.70 -16.47 5.40
C VAL A 36 12.74 -16.08 6.45
N ALA A 37 12.70 -14.83 6.94
CA ALA A 37 13.63 -14.31 7.93
C ALA A 37 12.99 -13.20 8.76
N GLY A 38 13.48 -13.03 9.98
CA GLY A 38 13.31 -11.87 10.80
C GLY A 38 14.64 -11.18 11.06
N VAL A 39 14.61 -9.87 11.30
CA VAL A 39 15.77 -9.10 11.71
C VAL A 39 15.48 -8.31 12.97
N THR A 40 16.33 -8.49 13.97
CA THR A 40 16.37 -7.67 15.18
C THR A 40 17.81 -7.71 15.72
N PRO A 41 18.55 -6.60 15.72
CA PRO A 41 19.93 -6.55 16.19
C PRO A 41 20.09 -7.13 17.62
N GLY A 42 21.11 -7.97 17.82
CA GLY A 42 21.39 -8.66 19.08
C GLY A 42 20.45 -9.84 19.40
N LYS A 43 19.67 -10.33 18.42
CA LYS A 43 18.76 -11.47 18.58
C LYS A 43 19.01 -12.60 17.58
N ALA A 44 20.13 -12.57 16.86
CA ALA A 44 20.50 -13.65 15.95
C ALA A 44 20.54 -15.02 16.64
N GLY A 45 20.13 -16.06 15.90
CA GLY A 45 20.06 -17.43 16.41
C GLY A 45 18.79 -17.74 17.23
N THR A 46 17.88 -16.77 17.42
CA THR A 46 16.55 -17.02 17.96
C THR A 46 15.53 -17.29 16.85
N GLU A 47 14.33 -17.71 17.23
CA GLU A 47 13.19 -17.88 16.30
C GLU A 47 11.96 -17.13 16.81
N VAL A 48 11.15 -16.63 15.88
CA VAL A 48 9.84 -16.05 16.14
C VAL A 48 8.82 -16.69 15.23
N GLU A 49 7.81 -17.37 15.81
CA GLU A 49 6.79 -18.11 15.03
C GLU A 49 7.40 -19.11 14.02
N GLY A 50 8.55 -19.73 14.36
CA GLY A 50 9.29 -20.64 13.47
C GLY A 50 10.00 -19.93 12.31
N VAL A 51 10.26 -18.64 12.43
CA VAL A 51 11.05 -17.84 11.48
C VAL A 51 12.41 -17.53 12.11
N PRO A 52 13.55 -17.87 11.47
CA PRO A 52 14.87 -17.57 12.01
C PRO A 52 15.12 -16.07 12.07
N VAL A 53 15.78 -15.62 13.14
CA VAL A 53 16.10 -14.20 13.37
C VAL A 53 17.61 -13.99 13.16
N PHE A 54 17.94 -12.91 12.45
CA PHE A 54 19.30 -12.46 12.13
C PHE A 54 19.57 -11.09 12.76
N ASP A 55 20.83 -10.72 12.88
CA ASP A 55 21.22 -9.41 13.38
C ASP A 55 21.16 -8.32 12.29
N SER A 56 21.28 -8.71 11.02
CA SER A 56 21.24 -7.79 9.89
C SER A 56 20.41 -8.33 8.72
N VAL A 57 19.92 -7.40 7.87
CA VAL A 57 19.20 -7.77 6.63
C VAL A 57 20.15 -8.44 5.65
N ARG A 58 21.41 -8.06 5.61
CA ARG A 58 22.43 -8.70 4.75
C ARG A 58 22.57 -10.19 5.07
N GLU A 59 22.76 -10.55 6.33
CA GLU A 59 22.83 -11.96 6.77
C GLU A 59 21.55 -12.72 6.42
N ALA A 60 20.40 -12.08 6.67
CA ALA A 60 19.10 -12.67 6.32
C ALA A 60 18.96 -12.94 4.82
N VAL A 61 19.36 -12.00 3.96
CA VAL A 61 19.30 -12.13 2.49
C VAL A 61 20.26 -13.21 2.01
N GLU A 62 21.49 -13.24 2.50
CA GLU A 62 22.51 -14.25 2.16
C GLU A 62 22.02 -15.67 2.52
N ALA A 63 21.39 -15.83 3.68
CA ALA A 63 20.91 -17.13 4.16
C ALA A 63 19.60 -17.59 3.50
N THR A 64 18.71 -16.66 3.12
CA THR A 64 17.33 -17.00 2.75
C THR A 64 16.88 -16.50 1.38
N HIS A 65 17.70 -15.72 0.70
CA HIS A 65 17.35 -15.08 -0.58
C HIS A 65 16.06 -14.22 -0.48
N ALA A 66 15.87 -13.53 0.64
CA ALA A 66 14.76 -12.57 0.80
C ALA A 66 14.87 -11.45 -0.26
N ASN A 67 13.74 -11.04 -0.84
CA ASN A 67 13.67 -10.02 -1.90
C ASN A 67 12.69 -8.89 -1.58
N ALA A 68 11.92 -9.02 -0.50
CA ALA A 68 11.03 -8.01 0.03
C ALA A 68 11.23 -7.83 1.53
N SER A 69 11.04 -6.61 2.04
CA SER A 69 11.10 -6.31 3.47
C SER A 69 9.80 -5.70 3.98
N SER A 70 9.33 -6.16 5.15
CA SER A 70 8.26 -5.53 5.92
C SER A 70 8.86 -4.90 7.17
N ILE A 71 8.75 -3.57 7.29
CA ILE A 71 9.46 -2.77 8.30
C ILE A 71 8.50 -2.35 9.41
N PHE A 72 8.75 -2.85 10.63
CA PHE A 72 7.97 -2.58 11.86
C PHE A 72 8.79 -1.88 12.94
N VAL A 73 9.97 -1.40 12.62
CA VAL A 73 10.83 -0.71 13.58
C VAL A 73 10.24 0.65 13.96
N PRO A 74 10.48 1.16 15.18
CA PRO A 74 10.05 2.51 15.57
C PRO A 74 10.58 3.61 14.66
N ALA A 75 9.82 4.71 14.52
CA ALA A 75 10.12 5.80 13.59
C ALA A 75 11.57 6.32 13.61
N PRO A 76 12.25 6.49 14.76
CA PRO A 76 13.65 6.95 14.79
C PRO A 76 14.65 6.01 14.09
N TYR A 77 14.29 4.73 13.91
CA TYR A 77 15.14 3.71 13.31
C TYR A 77 14.70 3.31 11.90
N ALA A 78 13.56 3.82 11.42
CA ALA A 78 12.97 3.40 10.15
C ALA A 78 13.83 3.76 8.94
N ARG A 79 14.50 4.93 8.98
CA ARG A 79 15.43 5.33 7.91
C ARG A 79 16.58 4.32 7.78
N ASP A 80 17.25 4.04 8.87
CA ASP A 80 18.44 3.16 8.85
C ASP A 80 18.03 1.72 8.47
N ALA A 81 16.89 1.24 8.96
CA ALA A 81 16.34 -0.06 8.59
C ALA A 81 16.02 -0.16 7.08
N LEU A 82 15.47 0.90 6.48
CA LEU A 82 15.21 0.93 5.04
C LEU A 82 16.50 0.97 4.23
N LEU A 83 17.45 1.83 4.61
CA LEU A 83 18.74 1.93 3.91
C LEU A 83 19.49 0.58 3.94
N GLU A 84 19.50 -0.09 5.10
CA GLU A 84 20.08 -1.42 5.26
C GLU A 84 19.41 -2.45 4.33
N ALA A 85 18.06 -2.46 4.27
CA ALA A 85 17.34 -3.38 3.38
C ALA A 85 17.69 -3.16 1.91
N VAL A 86 17.73 -1.89 1.47
CA VAL A 86 18.07 -1.52 0.09
C VAL A 86 19.53 -1.89 -0.23
N ASP A 87 20.47 -1.68 0.70
CA ASP A 87 21.88 -2.06 0.52
C ASP A 87 22.10 -3.57 0.50
N ALA A 88 21.25 -4.32 1.21
CA ALA A 88 21.24 -5.78 1.14
C ALA A 88 20.62 -6.33 -0.17
N GLY A 89 20.14 -5.47 -1.07
CA GLY A 89 19.57 -5.86 -2.37
C GLY A 89 18.06 -6.06 -2.39
N ILE A 90 17.34 -5.73 -1.31
CA ILE A 90 15.87 -5.78 -1.28
C ILE A 90 15.28 -4.78 -2.29
N ARG A 91 14.33 -5.26 -3.11
CA ARG A 91 13.71 -4.46 -4.17
C ARG A 91 12.34 -3.88 -3.80
N LEU A 92 11.65 -4.48 -2.83
CA LEU A 92 10.37 -4.00 -2.32
C LEU A 92 10.43 -3.84 -0.80
N CYS A 93 10.29 -2.61 -0.31
CA CYS A 93 10.23 -2.29 1.10
C CYS A 93 8.83 -1.79 1.46
N VAL A 94 8.14 -2.48 2.36
CA VAL A 94 6.85 -2.06 2.90
C VAL A 94 7.09 -1.45 4.28
N VAL A 95 6.91 -0.14 4.39
CA VAL A 95 7.15 0.62 5.63
C VAL A 95 5.83 0.86 6.32
N VAL A 96 5.53 0.05 7.35
CA VAL A 96 4.29 0.16 8.12
C VAL A 96 4.37 1.30 9.12
N THR A 97 5.57 1.59 9.60
CA THR A 97 5.88 2.61 10.60
C THR A 97 5.28 3.97 10.25
N GLU A 98 4.62 4.58 11.22
CA GLU A 98 4.10 5.95 11.17
C GLU A 98 5.02 6.93 11.94
N HIS A 99 4.78 8.25 11.76
CA HIS A 99 5.55 9.32 12.41
C HIS A 99 7.04 9.39 12.03
N ILE A 100 7.42 8.87 10.87
CA ILE A 100 8.78 9.05 10.34
C ILE A 100 9.00 10.54 10.05
N PRO A 101 10.11 11.14 10.50
CA PRO A 101 10.42 12.53 10.19
C PRO A 101 10.45 12.78 8.68
N PHE A 102 9.88 13.91 8.25
CA PHE A 102 9.77 14.28 6.83
C PHE A 102 11.12 14.23 6.09
N HIS A 103 12.19 14.75 6.72
CA HIS A 103 13.53 14.70 6.12
C HIS A 103 14.08 13.29 5.98
N ASP A 104 13.82 12.42 6.95
CA ASP A 104 14.22 11.01 6.86
C ASP A 104 13.50 10.32 5.70
N MET A 105 12.20 10.59 5.53
CA MET A 105 11.46 10.01 4.41
C MET A 105 11.98 10.52 3.05
N LEU A 106 12.39 11.77 2.92
CA LEU A 106 13.01 12.27 1.69
C LEU A 106 14.32 11.52 1.37
N VAL A 107 15.17 11.29 2.39
CA VAL A 107 16.40 10.49 2.23
C VAL A 107 16.05 9.07 1.78
N MET A 108 15.12 8.41 2.48
CA MET A 108 14.65 7.06 2.15
C MET A 108 14.16 6.98 0.70
N TYR A 109 13.31 7.92 0.28
CA TYR A 109 12.73 7.97 -1.05
C TYR A 109 13.78 8.05 -2.15
N HIS A 110 14.69 9.04 -2.04
CA HIS A 110 15.73 9.23 -3.04
C HIS A 110 16.74 8.09 -3.08
N TYR A 111 17.10 7.57 -1.90
CA TYR A 111 18.02 6.45 -1.81
C TYR A 111 17.46 5.19 -2.45
N ALA A 112 16.25 4.78 -2.09
CA ALA A 112 15.61 3.60 -2.66
C ALA A 112 15.51 3.72 -4.20
N ARG A 113 15.05 4.87 -4.71
CA ARG A 113 14.97 5.10 -6.17
C ARG A 113 16.33 5.02 -6.86
N SER A 114 17.39 5.56 -6.27
CA SER A 114 18.74 5.51 -6.84
C SER A 114 19.28 4.07 -6.97
N LYS A 115 18.79 3.16 -6.14
CA LYS A 115 19.14 1.73 -6.15
C LYS A 115 18.12 0.86 -6.89
N GLY A 116 17.07 1.44 -7.49
CA GLY A 116 16.01 0.71 -8.16
C GLY A 116 15.08 -0.06 -7.22
N ALA A 117 15.04 0.29 -5.92
CA ALA A 117 14.10 -0.26 -4.96
C ALA A 117 12.83 0.59 -4.87
N ARG A 118 11.72 -0.04 -4.52
CA ARG A 118 10.41 0.59 -4.35
C ARG A 118 9.99 0.56 -2.89
N ILE A 119 9.40 1.65 -2.42
CA ILE A 119 8.82 1.76 -1.08
C ILE A 119 7.30 1.81 -1.21
N ILE A 120 6.59 1.01 -0.43
CA ILE A 120 5.16 1.17 -0.12
C ILE A 120 5.07 1.75 1.29
N GLY A 121 4.31 2.84 1.46
CA GLY A 121 4.28 3.62 2.69
C GLY A 121 5.19 4.85 2.65
N PRO A 122 5.53 5.43 3.81
CA PRO A 122 5.28 4.96 5.18
C PRO A 122 3.82 5.13 5.63
N ASN A 123 3.54 4.75 6.90
CA ASN A 123 2.21 4.86 7.48
C ASN A 123 1.15 4.18 6.59
N CYS A 124 1.38 2.93 6.25
CA CYS A 124 0.57 2.19 5.30
C CYS A 124 0.16 0.81 5.82
N PRO A 125 -0.94 0.24 5.32
CA PRO A 125 -1.32 -1.12 5.65
C PRO A 125 -0.56 -2.18 4.83
N GLY A 126 0.24 -1.77 3.84
CA GLY A 126 1.00 -2.66 2.99
C GLY A 126 0.33 -3.01 1.66
N ILE A 127 0.70 -4.17 1.13
CA ILE A 127 0.23 -4.69 -0.16
C ILE A 127 -0.24 -6.13 -0.02
N ALA A 128 -1.29 -6.51 -0.74
CA ALA A 128 -1.78 -7.88 -0.79
C ALA A 128 -2.34 -8.23 -2.18
N SER A 129 -1.95 -9.40 -2.68
CA SER A 129 -2.58 -10.07 -3.83
C SER A 129 -3.19 -11.38 -3.33
N PRO A 130 -4.53 -11.46 -3.19
CA PRO A 130 -5.21 -12.59 -2.59
C PRO A 130 -4.93 -13.91 -3.32
N GLY A 131 -4.55 -14.95 -2.56
CA GLY A 131 -4.13 -16.25 -3.10
C GLY A 131 -2.70 -16.28 -3.65
N VAL A 132 -1.95 -15.19 -3.50
CA VAL A 132 -0.56 -15.06 -3.97
C VAL A 132 0.38 -14.71 -2.82
N SER A 133 0.36 -13.45 -2.34
CA SER A 133 1.24 -12.97 -1.27
C SER A 133 0.69 -11.69 -0.64
N LYS A 134 1.07 -11.44 0.61
CA LYS A 134 0.78 -10.22 1.37
C LYS A 134 2.03 -9.76 2.10
N VAL A 135 2.34 -8.46 2.02
CA VAL A 135 3.40 -7.82 2.79
C VAL A 135 2.79 -6.64 3.55
N GLY A 136 2.67 -6.74 4.85
CA GLY A 136 2.06 -5.72 5.71
C GLY A 136 0.96 -6.25 6.62
N ILE A 137 0.01 -5.37 6.99
CA ILE A 137 -0.90 -5.57 8.12
C ILE A 137 -2.38 -5.73 7.74
N ILE A 138 -2.74 -5.68 6.46
CA ILE A 138 -4.15 -5.79 6.04
C ILE A 138 -4.73 -7.12 6.56
N PRO A 139 -5.88 -7.11 7.23
CA PRO A 139 -6.48 -8.34 7.77
C PRO A 139 -6.78 -9.36 6.68
N ASN A 140 -6.45 -10.63 6.93
CA ASN A 140 -6.62 -11.71 5.94
C ASN A 140 -8.08 -11.92 5.56
N VAL A 141 -8.98 -11.74 6.53
CA VAL A 141 -10.41 -12.04 6.37
C VAL A 141 -11.15 -11.14 5.38
N VAL A 142 -10.61 -9.95 5.06
CA VAL A 142 -11.27 -9.01 4.14
C VAL A 142 -11.08 -9.38 2.67
N PHE A 143 -10.18 -10.30 2.36
CA PHE A 143 -9.79 -10.63 1.00
C PHE A 143 -10.53 -11.81 0.38
N ARG A 144 -10.69 -11.73 -0.92
CA ARG A 144 -11.06 -12.81 -1.82
C ARG A 144 -10.31 -12.64 -3.14
N PRO A 145 -9.73 -13.70 -3.74
CA PRO A 145 -9.17 -13.59 -5.08
C PRO A 145 -10.19 -13.11 -6.10
N GLY A 146 -9.80 -12.19 -6.96
CA GLY A 146 -10.67 -11.60 -7.98
C GLY A 146 -9.91 -10.67 -8.92
N ARG A 147 -10.63 -9.71 -9.51
CA ARG A 147 -10.10 -8.89 -10.60
C ARG A 147 -10.26 -7.38 -10.37
N VAL A 148 -10.48 -6.96 -9.13
CA VAL A 148 -10.56 -5.54 -8.76
C VAL A 148 -9.23 -5.10 -8.16
N GLY A 149 -8.55 -4.17 -8.81
CA GLY A 149 -7.40 -3.47 -8.23
C GLY A 149 -7.85 -2.46 -7.19
N VAL A 150 -7.09 -2.27 -6.12
CA VAL A 150 -7.36 -1.26 -5.10
C VAL A 150 -6.09 -0.47 -4.79
N ILE A 151 -6.17 0.85 -4.84
CA ILE A 151 -5.10 1.76 -4.41
C ILE A 151 -5.69 2.74 -3.39
N SER A 152 -5.11 2.80 -2.20
CA SER A 152 -5.67 3.59 -1.10
C SER A 152 -4.63 4.33 -0.29
N ARG A 153 -4.96 5.57 0.12
CA ARG A 153 -4.18 6.30 1.13
C ARG A 153 -4.57 5.94 2.56
N SER A 154 -5.79 5.43 2.76
CA SER A 154 -6.33 5.14 4.08
C SER A 154 -6.24 3.65 4.42
N GLY A 155 -5.65 3.31 5.55
CA GLY A 155 -5.64 1.93 6.05
C GLY A 155 -7.05 1.44 6.38
N THR A 156 -7.79 2.16 7.21
CA THR A 156 -9.13 1.75 7.70
C THR A 156 -10.15 1.66 6.56
N LEU A 157 -10.23 2.68 5.69
CA LEU A 157 -11.16 2.64 4.55
C LEU A 157 -10.78 1.53 3.56
N THR A 158 -9.51 1.17 3.45
CA THR A 158 -9.09 0.02 2.66
C THR A 158 -9.78 -1.26 3.14
N TYR A 159 -9.78 -1.50 4.46
CA TYR A 159 -10.38 -2.72 5.02
C TYR A 159 -11.88 -2.77 4.79
N GLU A 160 -12.58 -1.65 5.02
CA GLU A 160 -14.02 -1.53 4.80
C GLU A 160 -14.40 -1.78 3.33
N ILE A 161 -13.73 -1.08 2.42
CA ILE A 161 -14.04 -1.15 0.98
C ILE A 161 -13.70 -2.53 0.41
N VAL A 162 -12.52 -3.08 0.74
CA VAL A 162 -12.09 -4.40 0.29
C VAL A 162 -13.04 -5.50 0.80
N ASN A 163 -13.47 -5.43 2.06
CA ASN A 163 -14.48 -6.35 2.60
C ASN A 163 -15.83 -6.17 1.90
N GLY A 164 -16.28 -4.94 1.69
CA GLY A 164 -17.53 -4.67 0.95
C GLY A 164 -17.50 -5.26 -0.47
N ILE A 165 -16.39 -5.13 -1.19
CA ILE A 165 -16.20 -5.76 -2.51
C ILE A 165 -16.31 -7.29 -2.41
N LYS A 166 -15.66 -7.91 -1.42
CA LYS A 166 -15.74 -9.34 -1.15
C LYS A 166 -17.18 -9.82 -0.92
N GLU A 167 -17.96 -9.09 -0.11
CA GLU A 167 -19.36 -9.42 0.21
C GLU A 167 -20.28 -9.40 -1.02
N THR A 168 -19.94 -8.66 -2.07
CA THR A 168 -20.68 -8.71 -3.35
C THR A 168 -20.34 -9.90 -4.23
N GLY A 169 -19.45 -10.80 -3.77
CA GLY A 169 -18.96 -11.94 -4.54
C GLY A 169 -17.83 -11.60 -5.51
N LEU A 170 -17.42 -10.33 -5.58
CA LEU A 170 -16.19 -9.90 -6.26
C LEU A 170 -14.97 -10.13 -5.37
N GLY A 171 -13.79 -9.94 -5.93
CA GLY A 171 -12.55 -10.05 -5.19
C GLY A 171 -11.46 -9.16 -5.78
N GLN A 172 -10.31 -9.13 -5.12
CA GLN A 172 -9.21 -8.26 -5.48
C GLN A 172 -8.14 -9.00 -6.29
N SER A 173 -7.59 -8.33 -7.33
CA SER A 173 -6.34 -8.75 -7.98
C SER A 173 -5.14 -8.38 -7.11
N THR A 174 -5.01 -7.11 -6.79
CA THR A 174 -4.03 -6.57 -5.84
C THR A 174 -4.62 -5.37 -5.10
N CYS A 175 -4.29 -5.23 -3.82
CA CYS A 175 -4.60 -4.08 -2.99
C CYS A 175 -3.31 -3.43 -2.50
N ILE A 176 -3.11 -2.14 -2.78
CA ILE A 176 -1.95 -1.35 -2.35
C ILE A 176 -2.41 -0.23 -1.43
N GLY A 177 -1.88 -0.21 -0.20
CA GLY A 177 -2.00 0.93 0.69
C GLY A 177 -0.79 1.84 0.53
N LEU A 178 -0.99 3.03 -0.02
CA LEU A 178 0.09 3.98 -0.30
C LEU A 178 0.63 4.65 0.95
N GLY A 179 -0.23 4.85 1.96
CA GLY A 179 0.07 5.58 3.17
C GLY A 179 -0.51 7.01 3.20
N GLY A 180 -0.63 7.54 4.42
CA GLY A 180 -1.25 8.85 4.69
C GLY A 180 -0.26 9.99 4.93
N ASP A 181 1.02 9.76 4.79
CA ASP A 181 2.05 10.78 5.02
C ASP A 181 2.20 11.73 3.81
N PRO A 182 2.72 12.95 4.01
CA PRO A 182 2.92 13.92 2.93
C PRO A 182 3.89 13.44 1.85
N VAL A 183 4.89 12.63 2.22
CA VAL A 183 5.83 11.99 1.30
C VAL A 183 5.66 10.49 1.42
N VAL A 184 5.25 9.86 0.33
CA VAL A 184 5.11 8.42 0.20
C VAL A 184 6.10 7.87 -0.82
N GLY A 185 6.52 6.63 -0.65
CA GLY A 185 7.48 5.99 -1.56
C GLY A 185 6.89 5.60 -2.91
N THR A 186 5.58 5.35 -2.95
CA THR A 186 4.80 5.07 -4.17
C THR A 186 3.56 5.93 -4.14
N SER A 187 3.37 6.74 -5.19
CA SER A 187 2.20 7.59 -5.40
C SER A 187 1.12 6.87 -6.21
N PHE A 188 -0.06 7.50 -6.38
CA PHE A 188 -1.08 7.03 -7.32
C PHE A 188 -0.52 6.91 -8.75
N VAL A 189 0.23 7.93 -9.20
CA VAL A 189 0.82 7.97 -10.54
C VAL A 189 1.87 6.88 -10.74
N ASP A 190 2.59 6.48 -9.68
CA ASP A 190 3.52 5.34 -9.74
C ASP A 190 2.79 3.98 -9.78
N ALA A 191 1.60 3.88 -9.17
CA ALA A 191 0.85 2.63 -9.08
C ALA A 191 -0.07 2.39 -10.29
N LEU A 192 -0.68 3.43 -10.84
CA LEU A 192 -1.61 3.34 -11.98
C LEU A 192 -1.05 2.55 -13.18
N PRO A 193 0.19 2.81 -13.66
CA PRO A 193 0.78 2.04 -14.76
C PRO A 193 0.86 0.53 -14.50
N LEU A 194 1.07 0.16 -13.23
CA LEU A 194 1.19 -1.25 -12.84
C LEU A 194 -0.14 -1.97 -12.95
N PHE A 195 -1.24 -1.32 -12.56
CA PHE A 195 -2.59 -1.85 -12.71
C PHE A 195 -3.09 -1.81 -14.15
N GLU A 196 -2.68 -0.81 -14.94
CA GLU A 196 -2.97 -0.79 -16.38
C GLU A 196 -2.37 -2.00 -17.07
N ALA A 197 -1.11 -2.32 -16.77
CA ALA A 197 -0.39 -3.44 -17.34
C ALA A 197 -0.83 -4.82 -16.80
N ASP A 198 -1.54 -4.88 -15.66
CA ASP A 198 -1.94 -6.15 -15.06
C ASP A 198 -3.18 -6.75 -15.77
N PRO A 199 -3.04 -7.90 -16.48
CA PRO A 199 -4.16 -8.54 -17.18
C PRO A 199 -5.20 -9.14 -16.24
N ASP A 200 -4.90 -9.30 -14.95
CA ASP A 200 -5.81 -9.82 -13.95
C ASP A 200 -6.62 -8.73 -13.26
N THR A 201 -6.43 -7.46 -13.62
CA THR A 201 -7.23 -6.33 -13.15
C THR A 201 -8.20 -5.85 -14.23
N ASP A 202 -9.52 -5.95 -13.95
CA ASP A 202 -10.58 -5.48 -14.86
C ASP A 202 -11.08 -4.06 -14.53
N ALA A 203 -10.97 -3.65 -13.26
CA ALA A 203 -11.37 -2.33 -12.79
C ALA A 203 -10.53 -1.92 -11.59
N LEU A 204 -10.40 -0.62 -11.37
CA LEU A 204 -9.63 -0.04 -10.27
C LEU A 204 -10.53 0.71 -9.28
N VAL A 205 -10.30 0.49 -8.00
CA VAL A 205 -10.82 1.33 -6.92
C VAL A 205 -9.71 2.21 -6.38
N MET A 206 -9.94 3.52 -6.35
CA MET A 206 -9.01 4.52 -5.86
C MET A 206 -9.59 5.25 -4.66
N VAL A 207 -8.90 5.17 -3.52
CA VAL A 207 -9.33 5.80 -2.26
C VAL A 207 -8.35 6.90 -1.89
N GLY A 208 -8.80 8.13 -2.05
CA GLY A 208 -8.04 9.33 -1.72
C GLY A 208 -8.63 10.08 -0.52
N GLU A 209 -8.03 11.19 -0.22
CA GLU A 209 -8.42 12.06 0.89
C GLU A 209 -8.09 13.52 0.59
N ILE A 210 -8.57 14.43 1.43
CA ILE A 210 -8.22 15.85 1.35
C ILE A 210 -6.71 16.06 1.58
N GLY A 211 -6.20 17.17 1.07
CA GLY A 211 -4.79 17.58 1.20
C GLY A 211 -3.93 17.16 0.01
N GLY A 212 -2.93 17.99 -0.30
CA GLY A 212 -2.06 17.80 -1.45
C GLY A 212 -2.80 17.79 -2.80
N THR A 213 -2.14 17.29 -3.85
CA THR A 213 -2.63 17.24 -5.24
C THR A 213 -2.58 15.83 -5.85
N ALA A 214 -2.24 14.81 -5.05
CA ALA A 214 -1.97 13.47 -5.57
C ALA A 214 -3.14 12.85 -6.35
N GLU A 215 -4.38 13.16 -5.99
CA GLU A 215 -5.57 12.67 -6.67
C GLU A 215 -5.87 13.45 -7.96
N GLU A 216 -5.54 14.75 -8.00
CA GLU A 216 -5.59 15.55 -9.22
C GLU A 216 -4.51 15.10 -10.23
N ASP A 217 -3.30 14.81 -9.76
CA ASP A 217 -2.21 14.26 -10.59
C ASP A 217 -2.59 12.86 -11.12
N ALA A 218 -3.24 12.04 -10.29
CA ALA A 218 -3.80 10.76 -10.71
C ALA A 218 -4.90 10.92 -11.77
N ALA A 219 -5.79 11.91 -11.62
CA ALA A 219 -6.85 12.19 -12.59
C ALA A 219 -6.28 12.57 -13.96
N GLU A 220 -5.20 13.36 -13.99
CA GLU A 220 -4.52 13.69 -15.24
C GLU A 220 -3.91 12.45 -15.89
N TYR A 221 -3.27 11.56 -15.10
CA TYR A 221 -2.77 10.30 -15.62
C TYR A 221 -3.89 9.40 -16.15
N ILE A 222 -5.00 9.28 -15.41
CA ILE A 222 -6.16 8.46 -15.79
C ILE A 222 -6.71 8.93 -17.14
N ARG A 223 -6.88 10.22 -17.33
CA ARG A 223 -7.41 10.82 -18.57
C ARG A 223 -6.65 10.39 -19.82
N HIS A 224 -5.31 10.27 -19.71
CA HIS A 224 -4.45 10.11 -20.88
C HIS A 224 -3.87 8.70 -21.05
N HIS A 225 -3.80 7.92 -19.96
CA HIS A 225 -2.98 6.70 -19.95
C HIS A 225 -3.65 5.49 -19.29
N PHE A 226 -4.85 5.63 -18.73
CA PHE A 226 -5.50 4.51 -18.03
C PHE A 226 -6.83 4.17 -18.72
N THR A 227 -6.95 2.93 -19.20
CA THR A 227 -8.09 2.50 -20.03
C THR A 227 -9.16 1.73 -19.25
N LYS A 228 -8.79 1.19 -18.08
CA LYS A 228 -9.71 0.39 -17.26
C LYS A 228 -10.66 1.29 -16.46
N PRO A 229 -11.90 0.85 -16.18
CA PRO A 229 -12.82 1.60 -15.37
C PRO A 229 -12.26 1.94 -13.98
N VAL A 230 -12.44 3.19 -13.55
CA VAL A 230 -12.03 3.66 -12.21
C VAL A 230 -13.25 4.06 -11.40
N VAL A 231 -13.35 3.52 -10.18
CA VAL A 231 -14.29 3.96 -9.15
C VAL A 231 -13.48 4.60 -8.02
N ALA A 232 -13.77 5.85 -7.70
CA ALA A 232 -12.99 6.60 -6.70
C ALA A 232 -13.85 7.00 -5.50
N TYR A 233 -13.20 7.21 -4.37
CA TYR A 233 -13.76 7.84 -3.19
C TYR A 233 -12.77 8.82 -2.59
N ILE A 234 -13.24 10.01 -2.20
CA ILE A 234 -12.42 11.04 -1.54
C ILE A 234 -12.96 11.28 -0.13
N ALA A 235 -12.14 10.92 0.86
CA ALA A 235 -12.45 11.14 2.28
C ALA A 235 -12.27 12.62 2.66
N GLY A 236 -13.02 13.05 3.69
CA GLY A 236 -12.86 14.38 4.27
C GLY A 236 -13.74 15.46 3.63
N ARG A 237 -14.85 15.11 2.95
CA ARG A 237 -15.78 16.10 2.34
C ARG A 237 -16.32 17.16 3.31
N SER A 238 -16.44 16.81 4.60
CA SER A 238 -16.90 17.72 5.67
C SER A 238 -15.77 18.30 6.52
N ALA A 239 -14.52 18.08 6.11
CA ALA A 239 -13.38 18.56 6.89
C ALA A 239 -13.27 20.09 6.84
N PRO A 240 -13.10 20.75 8.00
CA PRO A 240 -12.92 22.19 8.03
C PRO A 240 -11.53 22.57 7.49
N PRO A 241 -11.41 23.71 6.78
CA PRO A 241 -10.12 24.20 6.31
C PRO A 241 -9.11 24.42 7.46
N GLY A 242 -7.83 24.12 7.20
CA GLY A 242 -6.73 24.32 8.14
C GLY A 242 -6.63 23.31 9.29
N LYS A 243 -7.58 22.37 9.41
CA LYS A 243 -7.52 21.31 10.41
C LYS A 243 -6.97 20.02 9.79
N ARG A 244 -5.98 19.42 10.48
CA ARG A 244 -5.48 18.08 10.12
C ARG A 244 -6.50 17.02 10.49
N MET A 245 -6.79 16.12 9.58
CA MET A 245 -7.83 15.10 9.71
C MET A 245 -7.23 13.68 9.72
N GLY A 246 -6.62 13.29 10.85
CA GLY A 246 -5.98 11.98 11.02
C GLY A 246 -4.57 11.96 10.43
N HIS A 247 -4.42 11.73 9.14
CA HIS A 247 -3.15 11.66 8.46
C HIS A 247 -2.40 13.00 8.43
N ALA A 248 -1.08 12.95 8.45
CA ALA A 248 -0.24 14.15 8.40
C ALA A 248 -0.42 14.95 7.09
N GLY A 249 -0.74 14.26 5.98
CA GLY A 249 -1.04 14.87 4.69
C GLY A 249 -2.48 15.35 4.51
N ALA A 250 -3.41 14.94 5.37
CA ALA A 250 -4.84 15.24 5.25
C ALA A 250 -5.20 16.62 5.84
N ILE A 251 -4.78 17.68 5.16
CA ILE A 251 -5.04 19.07 5.55
C ILE A 251 -5.31 19.95 4.32
N ILE A 252 -6.42 20.70 4.35
CA ILE A 252 -6.73 21.72 3.32
C ILE A 252 -5.93 22.97 3.64
N THR A 253 -5.00 23.36 2.76
CA THR A 253 -4.14 24.52 2.95
C THR A 253 -4.36 25.55 1.83
N ARG A 254 -4.67 26.81 2.21
CA ARG A 254 -4.89 27.92 1.28
C ARG A 254 -5.91 27.58 0.15
N GLY A 255 -6.96 26.84 0.49
CA GLY A 255 -8.02 26.46 -0.45
C GLY A 255 -7.64 25.36 -1.47
N LYS A 256 -6.44 24.77 -1.36
CA LYS A 256 -5.98 23.66 -2.19
C LYS A 256 -6.17 22.32 -1.48
N GLY A 257 -6.36 21.26 -2.26
CA GLY A 257 -6.52 19.90 -1.75
C GLY A 257 -7.89 19.66 -1.10
N THR A 258 -8.93 20.34 -1.56
CA THR A 258 -10.31 20.10 -1.11
C THR A 258 -10.87 18.81 -1.71
N ALA A 259 -11.84 18.19 -1.04
CA ALA A 259 -12.53 17.05 -1.63
C ALA A 259 -13.24 17.40 -2.93
N GLN A 260 -13.78 18.63 -3.04
CA GLN A 260 -14.50 19.10 -4.22
C GLN A 260 -13.61 19.18 -5.45
N THR A 261 -12.39 19.76 -5.33
CA THR A 261 -11.46 19.86 -6.47
C THR A 261 -11.02 18.49 -6.96
N LYS A 262 -10.74 17.56 -6.03
CA LYS A 262 -10.33 16.20 -6.34
C LYS A 262 -11.45 15.39 -7.01
N VAL A 263 -12.67 15.49 -6.50
CA VAL A 263 -13.86 14.86 -7.10
C VAL A 263 -14.07 15.36 -8.53
N ALA A 264 -14.08 16.69 -8.72
CA ALA A 264 -14.26 17.29 -10.04
C ALA A 264 -13.17 16.86 -11.05
N ALA A 265 -11.92 16.78 -10.60
CA ALA A 265 -10.80 16.32 -11.45
C ALA A 265 -10.96 14.85 -11.86
N LEU A 266 -11.31 13.97 -10.93
CA LEU A 266 -11.51 12.54 -11.19
C LEU A 266 -12.72 12.28 -12.10
N GLU A 267 -13.85 12.98 -11.89
CA GLU A 267 -15.02 12.88 -12.75
C GLU A 267 -14.73 13.37 -14.18
N ALA A 268 -13.98 14.49 -14.30
CA ALA A 268 -13.52 15.00 -15.60
C ALA A 268 -12.56 14.05 -16.31
N ALA A 269 -11.87 13.19 -15.57
CA ALA A 269 -11.01 12.12 -16.11
C ALA A 269 -11.77 10.83 -16.46
N GLY A 270 -13.10 10.79 -16.27
CA GLY A 270 -13.92 9.63 -16.56
C GLY A 270 -14.09 8.64 -15.40
N ALA A 271 -13.53 8.94 -14.22
CA ALA A 271 -13.75 8.11 -13.04
C ALA A 271 -15.17 8.32 -12.46
N ARG A 272 -15.77 7.25 -11.94
CA ARG A 272 -17.03 7.34 -11.19
C ARG A 272 -16.71 7.58 -9.71
N VAL A 273 -17.15 8.70 -9.14
CA VAL A 273 -16.80 9.05 -7.75
C VAL A 273 -17.97 8.79 -6.80
N ALA A 274 -17.76 7.85 -5.87
CA ALA A 274 -18.72 7.53 -4.81
C ALA A 274 -18.86 8.69 -3.81
N ARG A 275 -20.06 8.89 -3.28
CA ARG A 275 -20.31 9.85 -2.20
C ARG A 275 -20.00 9.26 -0.83
N LEU A 276 -20.22 7.96 -0.67
CA LEU A 276 -20.05 7.19 0.57
C LEU A 276 -19.29 5.88 0.27
N PRO A 277 -18.46 5.39 1.20
CA PRO A 277 -17.63 4.20 0.96
C PRO A 277 -18.46 2.95 0.58
N TYR A 278 -19.61 2.77 1.18
CA TYR A 278 -20.46 1.60 0.95
C TYR A 278 -21.10 1.54 -0.46
N GLU A 279 -21.04 2.62 -1.25
CA GLU A 279 -21.50 2.63 -2.64
C GLU A 279 -20.50 1.96 -3.59
N ILE A 280 -19.19 1.94 -3.21
CA ILE A 280 -18.10 1.46 -4.05
C ILE A 280 -18.30 0.01 -4.51
N PRO A 281 -18.70 -0.95 -3.65
CA PRO A 281 -18.89 -2.34 -4.08
C PRO A 281 -19.90 -2.48 -5.22
N THR A 282 -21.00 -1.76 -5.16
CA THR A 282 -22.03 -1.76 -6.22
C THR A 282 -21.48 -1.12 -7.50
N MET A 283 -20.86 0.06 -7.38
CA MET A 283 -20.33 0.82 -8.52
C MET A 283 -19.24 0.06 -9.26
N VAL A 284 -18.31 -0.59 -8.54
CA VAL A 284 -17.26 -1.38 -9.17
C VAL A 284 -17.80 -2.66 -9.80
N GLY A 285 -18.82 -3.27 -9.21
CA GLY A 285 -19.52 -4.42 -9.80
C GLY A 285 -20.19 -4.08 -11.15
N GLU A 286 -20.78 -2.90 -11.29
CA GLU A 286 -21.29 -2.39 -12.55
C GLU A 286 -20.16 -2.13 -13.55
N ALA A 287 -19.06 -1.51 -13.11
CA ALA A 287 -17.90 -1.21 -13.95
C ALA A 287 -17.26 -2.49 -14.53
N VAL A 288 -17.05 -3.51 -13.71
CA VAL A 288 -16.53 -4.82 -14.17
C VAL A 288 -17.45 -5.49 -15.19
N ARG A 289 -18.78 -5.43 -14.97
CA ARG A 289 -19.75 -5.98 -15.94
C ARG A 289 -19.73 -5.24 -17.27
N SER A 290 -19.55 -3.93 -17.26
CA SER A 290 -19.48 -3.11 -18.47
C SER A 290 -18.20 -3.35 -19.28
N ALA A 291 -17.08 -3.55 -18.61
CA ALA A 291 -15.79 -3.81 -19.25
C ALA A 291 -15.70 -5.20 -19.94
N ARG A 292 -16.57 -6.13 -19.56
CA ARG A 292 -16.63 -7.49 -20.14
C ARG A 292 -17.60 -7.64 -21.32
N ARG A 293 -18.34 -6.59 -21.65
CA ARG A 293 -19.23 -6.51 -22.81
C ARG A 293 -18.54 -5.86 -24.00
#